data_9f47248d622dd4704cd008717697e124
#
_entry.id   9f47248d622dd4704cd008717697e124
#
_cell.length_a   1.000
_cell.length_b   1.000
_cell.length_c   1.000
_cell.angle_alpha   90.00
_cell.angle_beta   90.00
_cell.angle_gamma   90.00
#
_symmetry.space_group_name_H-M   'P 1'
#
loop_
_entity.id
_entity.type
_entity.pdbx_description
1 polymer ?
#
loop_
_entity_poly.entity_id
_entity_poly.type
_entity_poly.pdbx_seq_one_letter_code
_entity_poly.pdbx_strand_id
1 'polypeptide(L)'
;MTLKTALQYFGRDFEFPNSIAGLPDKLSDVEGLEIGSFKTNDGVSLSYWKAGKGIPLVFVPGWSSNGAEYINLIHILKQDYEVYVLDQRNHGLSDKVTFGNRISRFSADLNDFFTALDIEKAHLCGWSMGCSVIWSYIDLYGDQKIEKLAFIDEAPSIYCHSDWTEEERIKSGAFTISAEAMISMYYGKGPSNRLAVNTDIHDFYTVVGAPAFENSHSLYEQFVPPDMAALELVLFDHIMNDWRDIFLYKIKRPTLVVSGEHSNWVESQRWIAETVPDGKALIFAKNENGDHFLHLKEPLKFSSQLKAFLQA
;
A
#
# COMPACT_ATOMS: atom_id res chain seq x y z
N MET A 1 -14.93 5.35 18.90
CA MET A 1 -13.49 5.33 18.55
C MET A 1 -12.72 4.95 19.83
N THR A 2 -11.80 3.99 19.73
CA THR A 2 -10.93 3.59 20.86
C THR A 2 -9.49 3.82 20.44
N LEU A 3 -8.75 4.60 21.22
CA LEU A 3 -7.33 4.91 21.00
C LEU A 3 -6.56 4.56 22.27
N LYS A 4 -5.49 3.78 22.14
CA LYS A 4 -4.60 3.36 23.24
C LYS A 4 -3.17 3.41 22.79
N THR A 5 -2.23 3.66 23.72
CA THR A 5 -0.81 3.42 23.39
C THR A 5 -0.62 1.97 22.96
N ALA A 6 0.34 1.70 22.08
CA ALA A 6 0.58 0.34 21.60
C ALA A 6 0.84 -0.65 22.74
N LEU A 7 1.61 -0.24 23.74
CA LEU A 7 1.87 -1.06 24.93
C LEU A 7 0.60 -1.38 25.73
N GLN A 8 -0.32 -0.40 25.88
CA GLN A 8 -1.61 -0.61 26.53
C GLN A 8 -2.56 -1.49 25.70
N TYR A 9 -2.49 -1.35 24.38
CA TYR A 9 -3.31 -2.13 23.44
C TYR A 9 -2.94 -3.61 23.50
N PHE A 10 -1.64 -3.91 23.38
CA PHE A 10 -1.14 -5.29 23.36
C PHE A 10 -0.91 -5.91 24.74
N GLY A 11 -0.84 -5.10 25.80
CA GLY A 11 -0.50 -5.57 27.15
C GLY A 11 0.93 -6.09 27.31
N ARG A 12 1.78 -5.92 26.33
CA ARG A 12 3.19 -6.31 26.32
C ARG A 12 4.01 -5.46 25.33
N ASP A 13 5.31 -5.43 25.50
CA ASP A 13 6.24 -4.94 24.50
C ASP A 13 6.60 -6.07 23.53
N PHE A 14 6.58 -5.77 22.22
CA PHE A 14 7.03 -6.70 21.18
C PHE A 14 8.47 -6.34 20.81
N GLU A 15 9.33 -7.34 20.78
CA GLU A 15 10.68 -7.25 20.26
C GLU A 15 10.71 -7.68 18.79
N PHE A 16 11.38 -6.90 17.95
CA PHE A 16 11.53 -7.13 16.51
C PHE A 16 12.91 -6.59 16.07
N PRO A 17 14.01 -7.32 16.37
CA PRO A 17 15.36 -6.85 16.09
C PRO A 17 15.49 -6.27 14.68
N ASN A 18 15.98 -5.04 14.58
CA ASN A 18 16.08 -4.31 13.34
C ASN A 18 17.46 -4.45 12.72
N SER A 19 17.52 -4.76 11.42
CA SER A 19 18.81 -4.84 10.69
C SER A 19 19.40 -3.45 10.38
N ILE A 20 18.60 -2.37 10.51
CA ILE A 20 19.03 -1.01 10.20
C ILE A 20 19.35 -0.28 11.50
N ALA A 21 20.61 0.09 11.68
CA ALA A 21 21.08 0.76 12.88
C ALA A 21 20.33 2.08 13.15
N GLY A 22 19.90 2.29 14.38
CA GLY A 22 19.19 3.49 14.83
C GLY A 22 17.68 3.47 14.61
N LEU A 23 17.13 2.38 14.05
CA LEU A 23 15.70 2.15 13.99
C LEU A 23 15.22 1.29 15.18
N PRO A 24 13.91 1.29 15.49
CA PRO A 24 13.39 0.64 16.70
C PRO A 24 13.53 -0.89 16.64
N ASP A 25 13.90 -1.48 17.77
CA ASP A 25 13.99 -2.92 17.98
C ASP A 25 12.77 -3.49 18.74
N LYS A 26 11.92 -2.61 19.29
CA LYS A 26 10.72 -2.96 20.05
C LYS A 26 9.68 -1.84 20.00
N LEU A 27 8.44 -2.14 20.36
CA LEU A 27 7.34 -1.15 20.31
C LEU A 27 7.60 0.06 21.20
N SER A 28 8.18 -0.13 22.38
CA SER A 28 8.49 0.97 23.31
C SER A 28 9.52 1.97 22.76
N ASP A 29 10.30 1.62 21.76
CA ASP A 29 11.23 2.53 21.08
C ASP A 29 10.50 3.51 20.15
N VAL A 30 9.24 3.25 19.82
CA VAL A 30 8.41 4.14 19.00
C VAL A 30 7.54 4.99 19.92
N GLU A 31 8.16 6.01 20.53
CA GLU A 31 7.47 6.90 21.45
C GLU A 31 6.20 7.50 20.81
N GLY A 32 5.09 7.49 21.54
CA GLY A 32 3.80 8.02 21.10
C GLY A 32 3.07 7.13 20.09
N LEU A 33 3.50 5.89 19.88
CA LEU A 33 2.76 4.94 19.05
C LEU A 33 1.44 4.55 19.71
N GLU A 34 0.36 4.74 19.00
CA GLU A 34 -1.01 4.43 19.42
C GLU A 34 -1.70 3.53 18.40
N ILE A 35 -2.58 2.67 18.89
CA ILE A 35 -3.49 1.86 18.08
C ILE A 35 -4.90 2.37 18.28
N GLY A 36 -5.55 2.74 17.19
CA GLY A 36 -6.94 3.17 17.18
C GLY A 36 -7.84 2.26 16.38
N SER A 37 -9.14 2.43 16.57
CA SER A 37 -10.15 1.76 15.74
C SER A 37 -11.36 2.64 15.51
N PHE A 38 -12.03 2.42 14.38
CA PHE A 38 -13.28 3.07 14.00
C PHE A 38 -14.22 2.06 13.36
N LYS A 39 -15.50 2.42 13.23
CA LYS A 39 -16.48 1.59 12.51
C LYS A 39 -16.77 2.20 11.15
N THR A 40 -16.77 1.35 10.15
CA THR A 40 -17.24 1.69 8.80
C THR A 40 -18.76 1.81 8.75
N ASN A 41 -19.29 2.38 7.68
CA ASN A 41 -20.73 2.56 7.48
C ASN A 41 -21.50 1.23 7.35
N ASP A 42 -20.80 0.13 7.04
CA ASP A 42 -21.37 -1.24 7.01
C ASP A 42 -21.08 -2.03 8.29
N GLY A 43 -20.57 -1.35 9.35
CA GLY A 43 -20.45 -1.87 10.70
C GLY A 43 -19.17 -2.65 11.01
N VAL A 44 -18.24 -2.76 10.06
CA VAL A 44 -16.95 -3.43 10.26
C VAL A 44 -16.02 -2.54 11.09
N SER A 45 -15.29 -3.10 12.03
CA SER A 45 -14.30 -2.37 12.82
C SER A 45 -12.94 -2.45 12.14
N LEU A 46 -12.40 -1.30 11.77
CA LEU A 46 -11.06 -1.19 11.19
C LEU A 46 -10.11 -0.55 12.20
N SER A 47 -8.87 -1.02 12.18
CA SER A 47 -7.79 -0.54 13.04
C SER A 47 -6.81 0.33 12.25
N TYR A 48 -6.10 1.19 12.98
CA TYR A 48 -5.01 1.99 12.43
C TYR A 48 -3.91 2.17 13.48
N TRP A 49 -2.69 2.31 12.99
CA TRP A 49 -1.50 2.65 13.75
C TRP A 49 -1.23 4.14 13.58
N LYS A 50 -0.89 4.82 14.68
CA LYS A 50 -0.73 6.28 14.68
C LYS A 50 0.43 6.70 15.55
N ALA A 51 1.23 7.67 15.07
CA ALA A 51 2.21 8.38 15.90
C ALA A 51 2.48 9.78 15.33
N GLY A 52 3.03 10.66 16.17
CA GLY A 52 3.40 12.01 15.78
C GLY A 52 2.26 13.02 15.86
N LYS A 53 2.53 14.21 15.33
CA LYS A 53 1.61 15.37 15.28
C LYS A 53 1.89 16.20 14.03
N GLY A 54 0.92 16.99 13.60
CA GLY A 54 1.06 17.88 12.46
C GLY A 54 0.09 17.55 11.34
N ILE A 55 0.52 17.76 10.10
CA ILE A 55 -0.30 17.42 8.92
C ILE A 55 -0.46 15.90 8.85
N PRO A 56 -1.69 15.38 8.70
CA PRO A 56 -1.92 13.97 8.54
C PRO A 56 -1.21 13.40 7.31
N LEU A 57 -0.45 12.31 7.50
CA LEU A 57 0.14 11.49 6.45
C LEU A 57 -0.41 10.07 6.60
N VAL A 58 -1.26 9.66 5.67
CA VAL A 58 -1.97 8.39 5.73
C VAL A 58 -1.36 7.41 4.74
N PHE A 59 -0.83 6.31 5.25
CA PHE A 59 -0.41 5.17 4.45
C PHE A 59 -1.56 4.18 4.27
N VAL A 60 -1.77 3.77 3.04
CA VAL A 60 -2.68 2.70 2.64
C VAL A 60 -1.82 1.53 2.15
N PRO A 61 -1.62 0.48 2.97
CA PRO A 61 -0.75 -0.64 2.67
C PRO A 61 -1.21 -1.48 1.48
N GLY A 62 -0.29 -2.31 0.97
CA GLY A 62 -0.54 -3.28 -0.07
C GLY A 62 -1.36 -4.50 0.40
N TRP A 63 -1.56 -5.43 -0.53
CA TRP A 63 -2.22 -6.70 -0.25
C TRP A 63 -1.45 -7.50 0.81
N SER A 64 -2.15 -8.10 1.74
CA SER A 64 -1.68 -8.82 2.93
C SER A 64 -0.82 -8.02 3.92
N SER A 65 -0.47 -6.77 3.63
CA SER A 65 0.32 -5.90 4.50
C SER A 65 -0.50 -5.33 5.67
N ASN A 66 0.18 -4.89 6.72
CA ASN A 66 -0.44 -4.28 7.90
C ASN A 66 0.47 -3.21 8.53
N GLY A 67 -0.05 -2.47 9.51
CA GLY A 67 0.65 -1.34 10.12
C GLY A 67 1.96 -1.70 10.83
N ALA A 68 2.13 -2.94 11.28
CA ALA A 68 3.38 -3.38 11.91
C ALA A 68 4.56 -3.37 10.93
N GLU A 69 4.31 -3.62 9.65
CA GLU A 69 5.33 -3.56 8.61
C GLU A 69 5.88 -2.14 8.39
N TYR A 70 5.08 -1.13 8.72
CA TYR A 70 5.41 0.29 8.58
C TYR A 70 6.09 0.90 9.81
N ILE A 71 6.48 0.10 10.81
CA ILE A 71 6.96 0.61 12.09
C ILE A 71 8.18 1.54 11.95
N ASN A 72 9.09 1.24 11.01
CA ASN A 72 10.24 2.07 10.69
C ASN A 72 9.82 3.42 10.09
N LEU A 73 8.89 3.40 9.15
CA LEU A 73 8.38 4.62 8.52
C LEU A 73 7.62 5.49 9.52
N ILE A 74 6.79 4.88 10.37
CA ILE A 74 6.11 5.58 11.47
C ILE A 74 7.16 6.25 12.38
N HIS A 75 8.19 5.51 12.80
CA HIS A 75 9.23 6.04 13.69
C HIS A 75 9.97 7.23 13.10
N ILE A 76 10.33 7.17 11.81
CA ILE A 76 11.05 8.25 11.12
C ILE A 76 10.16 9.47 10.88
N LEU A 77 8.95 9.24 10.36
CA LEU A 77 8.09 10.30 9.84
C LEU A 77 7.26 11.00 10.93
N LYS A 78 7.05 10.37 12.09
CA LYS A 78 6.32 10.96 13.22
C LYS A 78 6.93 12.26 13.78
N GLN A 79 8.18 12.56 13.43
CA GLN A 79 8.84 13.80 13.84
C GLN A 79 8.26 15.03 13.13
N ASP A 80 7.75 14.84 11.90
CA ASP A 80 7.29 15.93 11.02
C ASP A 80 5.79 15.85 10.71
N TYR A 81 5.16 14.68 10.84
CA TYR A 81 3.77 14.40 10.45
C TYR A 81 3.00 13.67 11.55
N GLU A 82 1.68 13.81 11.50
CA GLU A 82 0.79 12.88 12.18
C GLU A 82 0.58 11.68 11.26
N VAL A 83 1.39 10.63 11.50
CA VAL A 83 1.43 9.46 10.64
C VAL A 83 0.32 8.49 11.00
N TYR A 84 -0.42 8.03 10.01
CA TYR A 84 -1.41 6.97 10.12
C TYR A 84 -1.08 5.84 9.16
N VAL A 85 -1.23 4.61 9.59
CA VAL A 85 -1.20 3.42 8.73
C VAL A 85 -2.49 2.64 8.95
N LEU A 86 -3.30 2.52 7.91
CA LEU A 86 -4.60 1.85 7.98
C LEU A 86 -4.43 0.34 7.82
N ASP A 87 -4.86 -0.44 8.80
CA ASP A 87 -5.08 -1.86 8.59
C ASP A 87 -6.40 -2.01 7.81
N GLN A 88 -6.30 -2.34 6.54
CA GLN A 88 -7.47 -2.45 5.68
C GLN A 88 -8.38 -3.62 6.13
N ARG A 89 -9.60 -3.69 5.64
CA ARG A 89 -10.53 -4.81 5.87
C ARG A 89 -9.83 -6.15 5.65
N ASN A 90 -9.97 -7.09 6.58
CA ASN A 90 -9.30 -8.39 6.61
C ASN A 90 -7.76 -8.37 6.82
N HIS A 91 -7.14 -7.20 6.90
CA HIS A 91 -5.70 -7.07 7.16
C HIS A 91 -5.42 -6.73 8.64
N GLY A 92 -4.22 -7.06 9.09
CA GLY A 92 -3.69 -6.65 10.40
C GLY A 92 -4.67 -6.85 11.56
N LEU A 93 -4.88 -5.78 12.32
CA LEU A 93 -5.75 -5.75 13.50
C LEU A 93 -7.24 -5.50 13.20
N SER A 94 -7.58 -5.23 11.93
CA SER A 94 -8.96 -5.01 11.49
C SER A 94 -9.79 -6.29 11.50
N ASP A 95 -11.12 -6.14 11.61
CA ASP A 95 -12.06 -7.26 11.59
C ASP A 95 -11.87 -8.14 10.36
N LYS A 96 -12.05 -9.45 10.54
CA LYS A 96 -12.03 -10.47 9.50
C LYS A 96 -13.46 -10.82 9.13
N VAL A 97 -13.86 -10.46 7.90
CA VAL A 97 -15.22 -10.61 7.38
C VAL A 97 -15.22 -11.25 6.00
N THR A 98 -16.29 -11.93 5.67
CA THR A 98 -16.46 -12.66 4.41
C THR A 98 -17.06 -11.81 3.28
N PHE A 99 -17.38 -10.55 3.55
CA PHE A 99 -18.04 -9.64 2.62
C PHE A 99 -17.25 -8.35 2.41
N GLY A 100 -17.56 -7.61 1.35
CA GLY A 100 -16.93 -6.32 1.07
C GLY A 100 -15.49 -6.44 0.52
N ASN A 101 -15.09 -7.61 0.00
CA ASN A 101 -13.76 -7.87 -0.52
C ASN A 101 -13.63 -7.33 -1.97
N ARG A 102 -13.66 -6.01 -2.10
CA ARG A 102 -13.56 -5.27 -3.37
C ARG A 102 -12.84 -3.95 -3.15
N ILE A 103 -12.08 -3.50 -4.12
CA ILE A 103 -11.33 -2.23 -4.08
C ILE A 103 -12.27 -1.04 -3.82
N SER A 104 -13.44 -1.01 -4.46
CA SER A 104 -14.45 0.04 -4.22
C SER A 104 -14.97 0.07 -2.77
N ARG A 105 -15.05 -1.08 -2.08
CA ARG A 105 -15.43 -1.10 -0.66
C ARG A 105 -14.27 -0.62 0.23
N PHE A 106 -13.05 -0.98 -0.09
CA PHE A 106 -11.85 -0.49 0.62
C PHE A 106 -11.70 1.03 0.45
N SER A 107 -12.05 1.57 -0.71
CA SER A 107 -12.15 3.03 -0.91
C SER A 107 -13.20 3.68 0.00
N ALA A 108 -14.36 3.06 0.15
CA ALA A 108 -15.39 3.55 1.04
C ALA A 108 -14.94 3.44 2.53
N ASP A 109 -14.19 2.40 2.89
CA ASP A 109 -13.57 2.27 4.20
C ASP A 109 -12.55 3.40 4.46
N LEU A 110 -11.77 3.79 3.46
CA LEU A 110 -10.89 4.96 3.54
C LEU A 110 -11.67 6.27 3.72
N ASN A 111 -12.81 6.43 3.05
CA ASN A 111 -13.70 7.59 3.26
C ASN A 111 -14.30 7.61 4.67
N ASP A 112 -14.71 6.44 5.18
CA ASP A 112 -15.19 6.28 6.54
C ASP A 112 -14.09 6.59 7.57
N PHE A 113 -12.82 6.23 7.29
CA PHE A 113 -11.64 6.60 8.08
C PHE A 113 -11.49 8.12 8.19
N PHE A 114 -11.49 8.85 7.07
CA PHE A 114 -11.42 10.31 7.07
C PHE A 114 -12.56 10.94 7.88
N THR A 115 -13.76 10.40 7.74
CA THR A 115 -14.94 10.90 8.44
C THR A 115 -14.90 10.61 9.94
N ALA A 116 -14.53 9.39 10.32
CA ALA A 116 -14.50 8.96 11.71
C ALA A 116 -13.43 9.67 12.55
N LEU A 117 -12.33 10.08 11.91
CA LEU A 117 -11.22 10.77 12.58
C LEU A 117 -11.27 12.30 12.40
N ASP A 118 -12.29 12.81 11.71
CA ASP A 118 -12.44 14.24 11.41
C ASP A 118 -11.22 14.84 10.67
N ILE A 119 -10.67 14.04 9.76
CA ILE A 119 -9.53 14.48 8.92
C ILE A 119 -10.08 15.25 7.73
N GLU A 120 -9.87 16.56 7.74
CA GLU A 120 -10.31 17.44 6.64
C GLU A 120 -9.40 17.30 5.42
N LYS A 121 -8.08 17.22 5.66
CA LYS A 121 -7.07 17.08 4.61
C LYS A 121 -5.88 16.24 5.07
N ALA A 122 -5.31 15.47 4.16
CA ALA A 122 -4.12 14.63 4.42
C ALA A 122 -3.24 14.47 3.17
N HIS A 123 -1.99 14.15 3.38
CA HIS A 123 -1.18 13.47 2.36
C HIS A 123 -1.58 11.99 2.32
N LEU A 124 -1.79 11.42 1.13
CA LEU A 124 -2.06 10.00 0.95
C LEU A 124 -0.88 9.31 0.29
N CYS A 125 -0.45 8.21 0.88
CA CYS A 125 0.62 7.37 0.37
C CYS A 125 0.10 5.93 0.22
N GLY A 126 -0.06 5.46 -1.02
CA GLY A 126 -0.44 4.07 -1.32
C GLY A 126 0.75 3.23 -1.73
N TRP A 127 0.74 1.98 -1.35
CA TRP A 127 1.66 0.97 -1.84
C TRP A 127 0.91 -0.19 -2.46
N SER A 128 1.31 -0.63 -3.69
CA SER A 128 0.72 -1.79 -4.34
C SER A 128 -0.81 -1.66 -4.39
N MET A 129 -1.58 -2.66 -3.99
CA MET A 129 -3.04 -2.61 -3.90
C MET A 129 -3.56 -1.34 -3.19
N GLY A 130 -2.82 -0.78 -2.23
CA GLY A 130 -3.19 0.47 -1.57
C GLY A 130 -3.26 1.67 -2.52
N CYS A 131 -2.49 1.67 -3.61
CA CYS A 131 -2.62 2.66 -4.69
C CYS A 131 -3.99 2.55 -5.36
N SER A 132 -4.43 1.35 -5.72
CA SER A 132 -5.74 1.11 -6.33
C SER A 132 -6.90 1.55 -5.42
N VAL A 133 -6.74 1.36 -4.11
CA VAL A 133 -7.72 1.88 -3.14
C VAL A 133 -7.80 3.40 -3.19
N ILE A 134 -6.66 4.10 -3.27
CA ILE A 134 -6.62 5.56 -3.40
C ILE A 134 -7.17 6.01 -4.76
N TRP A 135 -6.85 5.33 -5.85
CA TRP A 135 -7.38 5.67 -7.18
C TRP A 135 -8.90 5.54 -7.23
N SER A 136 -9.43 4.43 -6.71
CA SER A 136 -10.87 4.25 -6.55
C SER A 136 -11.49 5.28 -5.59
N TYR A 137 -10.78 5.71 -4.53
CA TYR A 137 -11.24 6.79 -3.65
C TYR A 137 -11.37 8.11 -4.42
N ILE A 138 -10.39 8.45 -5.24
CA ILE A 138 -10.40 9.67 -6.06
C ILE A 138 -11.55 9.63 -7.08
N ASP A 139 -11.80 8.47 -7.69
CA ASP A 139 -12.92 8.30 -8.62
C ASP A 139 -14.28 8.52 -7.94
N LEU A 140 -14.49 7.92 -6.78
CA LEU A 140 -15.80 7.91 -6.10
C LEU A 140 -16.05 9.17 -5.26
N TYR A 141 -15.02 9.73 -4.64
CA TYR A 141 -15.15 10.81 -3.65
C TYR A 141 -14.40 12.10 -4.03
N GLY A 142 -13.61 12.07 -5.10
CA GLY A 142 -12.77 13.19 -5.51
C GLY A 142 -11.50 13.36 -4.65
N ASP A 143 -10.75 14.41 -4.95
CA ASP A 143 -9.45 14.68 -4.33
C ASP A 143 -9.43 15.87 -3.35
N GLN A 144 -10.60 16.36 -2.93
CA GLN A 144 -10.72 17.59 -2.11
C GLN A 144 -10.06 17.44 -0.74
N LYS A 145 -10.08 16.25 -0.16
CA LYS A 145 -9.44 15.92 1.12
C LYS A 145 -7.96 15.55 0.99
N ILE A 146 -7.39 15.65 -0.20
CA ILE A 146 -6.01 15.27 -0.48
C ILE A 146 -5.16 16.52 -0.68
N GLU A 147 -4.03 16.62 0.03
CA GLU A 147 -3.03 17.65 -0.20
C GLU A 147 -2.03 17.23 -1.28
N LYS A 148 -1.35 16.11 -1.09
CA LYS A 148 -0.41 15.50 -2.04
C LYS A 148 -0.57 14.00 -2.04
N LEU A 149 -0.15 13.39 -3.13
CA LEU A 149 -0.19 11.94 -3.36
C LEU A 149 1.22 11.37 -3.45
N ALA A 150 1.39 10.16 -2.94
CA ALA A 150 2.53 9.32 -3.24
C ALA A 150 2.05 7.91 -3.60
N PHE A 151 2.47 7.39 -4.74
CA PHE A 151 2.18 6.04 -5.20
C PHE A 151 3.45 5.23 -5.22
N ILE A 152 3.46 4.11 -4.54
CA ILE A 152 4.61 3.22 -4.44
C ILE A 152 4.30 1.95 -5.22
N ASP A 153 4.92 1.85 -6.36
CA ASP A 153 5.07 0.66 -7.19
C ASP A 153 3.77 -0.14 -7.40
N GLU A 154 2.84 0.42 -8.20
CA GLU A 154 1.61 -0.24 -8.59
C GLU A 154 1.24 0.08 -10.04
N ALA A 155 0.81 -0.95 -10.77
CA ALA A 155 0.42 -0.84 -12.17
C ALA A 155 -0.94 -0.17 -12.36
N PRO A 156 -1.11 0.73 -13.34
CA PRO A 156 -2.43 1.23 -13.74
C PRO A 156 -3.41 0.13 -14.12
N SER A 157 -2.92 -0.97 -14.72
CA SER A 157 -3.70 -2.17 -15.00
C SER A 157 -2.79 -3.38 -15.04
N ILE A 158 -3.01 -4.34 -14.16
CA ILE A 158 -2.22 -5.58 -14.09
C ILE A 158 -2.63 -6.56 -15.20
N TYR A 159 -3.90 -6.55 -15.62
CA TYR A 159 -4.39 -7.36 -16.75
C TYR A 159 -4.30 -6.58 -18.06
N CYS A 160 -4.35 -7.30 -19.18
CA CYS A 160 -4.26 -6.75 -20.53
C CYS A 160 -5.57 -6.96 -21.30
N HIS A 161 -5.98 -5.95 -22.04
CA HIS A 161 -7.00 -6.13 -23.07
C HIS A 161 -6.37 -6.70 -24.34
N SER A 162 -7.10 -7.56 -25.04
CA SER A 162 -6.61 -8.27 -26.23
C SER A 162 -6.34 -7.35 -27.43
N ASP A 163 -6.88 -6.15 -27.43
CA ASP A 163 -6.74 -5.13 -28.46
C ASP A 163 -5.66 -4.09 -28.20
N TRP A 164 -4.97 -4.19 -27.05
CA TRP A 164 -3.87 -3.27 -26.74
C TRP A 164 -2.63 -3.53 -27.57
N THR A 165 -2.00 -2.44 -27.99
CA THR A 165 -0.66 -2.47 -28.54
C THR A 165 0.37 -2.85 -27.46
N GLU A 166 1.55 -3.26 -27.87
CA GLU A 166 2.65 -3.53 -26.93
C GLU A 166 3.03 -2.30 -26.11
N GLU A 167 2.97 -1.12 -26.69
CA GLU A 167 3.22 0.15 -25.99
C GLU A 167 2.17 0.40 -24.89
N GLU A 168 0.89 0.20 -25.17
CA GLU A 168 -0.18 0.32 -24.19
C GLU A 168 -0.02 -0.70 -23.07
N ARG A 169 0.34 -1.94 -23.40
CA ARG A 169 0.60 -2.98 -22.42
C ARG A 169 1.73 -2.59 -21.46
N ILE A 170 2.84 -2.09 -21.97
CA ILE A 170 3.99 -1.66 -21.14
C ILE A 170 3.62 -0.47 -20.27
N LYS A 171 2.96 0.55 -20.82
CA LYS A 171 2.52 1.75 -20.09
C LYS A 171 1.48 1.41 -19.00
N SER A 172 0.66 0.40 -19.24
CA SER A 172 -0.31 -0.07 -18.25
C SER A 172 0.32 -0.90 -17.14
N GLY A 173 1.49 -1.52 -17.38
CA GLY A 173 2.13 -2.44 -16.46
C GLY A 173 1.55 -3.86 -16.49
N ALA A 174 0.79 -4.20 -17.54
CA ALA A 174 0.14 -5.51 -17.64
C ALA A 174 1.16 -6.65 -17.77
N PHE A 175 1.02 -7.69 -16.94
CA PHE A 175 1.91 -8.86 -16.95
C PHE A 175 1.63 -9.84 -18.07
N THR A 176 0.40 -9.89 -18.55
CA THR A 176 -0.04 -10.88 -19.52
C THR A 176 -0.50 -10.23 -20.80
N ILE A 177 -0.61 -11.03 -21.84
CA ILE A 177 -1.07 -10.61 -23.16
C ILE A 177 -2.61 -10.62 -23.30
N SER A 178 -3.33 -11.15 -22.32
CA SER A 178 -4.80 -11.17 -22.32
C SER A 178 -5.39 -11.35 -20.91
N ALA A 179 -6.66 -11.01 -20.75
CA ALA A 179 -7.41 -11.23 -19.51
C ALA A 179 -7.52 -12.73 -19.19
N GLU A 180 -7.69 -13.60 -20.19
CA GLU A 180 -7.76 -15.05 -20.01
C GLU A 180 -6.44 -15.63 -19.48
N ALA A 181 -5.31 -15.10 -19.96
CA ALA A 181 -3.99 -15.50 -19.45
C ALA A 181 -3.82 -15.09 -17.99
N MET A 182 -4.29 -13.89 -17.61
CA MET A 182 -4.31 -13.44 -16.22
C MET A 182 -5.19 -14.32 -15.34
N ILE A 183 -6.41 -14.61 -15.76
CA ILE A 183 -7.33 -15.49 -15.03
C ILE A 183 -6.69 -16.89 -14.86
N SER A 184 -6.08 -17.44 -15.90
CA SER A 184 -5.40 -18.73 -15.84
C SER A 184 -4.21 -18.74 -14.89
N MET A 185 -3.46 -17.66 -14.81
CA MET A 185 -2.32 -17.49 -13.91
C MET A 185 -2.78 -17.46 -12.45
N TYR A 186 -3.85 -16.72 -12.14
CA TYR A 186 -4.34 -16.55 -10.78
C TYR A 186 -5.21 -17.70 -10.27
N TYR A 187 -6.09 -18.26 -11.11
CA TYR A 187 -6.97 -19.35 -10.70
C TYR A 187 -6.38 -20.73 -10.89
N GLY A 188 -5.23 -20.84 -11.53
CA GLY A 188 -4.52 -22.09 -11.68
C GLY A 188 -5.38 -23.22 -12.26
N LYS A 189 -4.93 -24.45 -12.13
CA LYS A 189 -5.49 -25.63 -12.80
C LYS A 189 -6.67 -26.28 -12.06
N GLY A 190 -7.61 -25.48 -11.55
CA GLY A 190 -8.86 -26.01 -10.97
C GLY A 190 -9.17 -25.53 -9.54
N PRO A 191 -10.32 -25.89 -8.98
CA PRO A 191 -10.83 -25.34 -7.71
C PRO A 191 -10.01 -25.71 -6.47
N SER A 192 -9.06 -26.61 -6.56
CA SER A 192 -8.11 -26.95 -5.50
C SER A 192 -6.83 -26.09 -5.54
N ASN A 193 -6.61 -25.34 -6.61
CA ASN A 193 -5.49 -24.42 -6.77
C ASN A 193 -5.98 -22.97 -6.67
N ARG A 194 -6.75 -22.68 -5.64
CA ARG A 194 -6.91 -21.30 -5.19
C ARG A 194 -5.51 -20.75 -5.03
N LEU A 195 -5.30 -19.62 -5.70
CA LEU A 195 -4.04 -18.87 -5.71
C LEU A 195 -2.99 -19.59 -4.87
N ALA A 196 -2.18 -20.41 -5.51
CA ALA A 196 -0.96 -20.83 -4.87
C ALA A 196 -0.11 -19.56 -4.76
N VAL A 197 -0.45 -18.72 -3.80
CA VAL A 197 0.37 -17.62 -3.28
C VAL A 197 1.64 -18.19 -2.63
N ASN A 198 1.94 -19.44 -2.93
CA ASN A 198 3.19 -20.13 -2.72
C ASN A 198 4.18 -19.96 -3.87
N THR A 199 3.83 -19.28 -4.93
CA THR A 199 4.85 -18.63 -5.73
C THR A 199 5.33 -17.46 -4.89
N ASP A 200 6.61 -17.38 -4.70
CA ASP A 200 7.24 -16.27 -4.00
C ASP A 200 6.64 -14.99 -4.56
N ILE A 201 5.84 -14.29 -3.73
CA ILE A 201 5.16 -13.06 -4.12
C ILE A 201 6.16 -12.03 -4.63
N HIS A 202 7.39 -12.13 -4.12
CA HIS A 202 8.52 -11.34 -4.57
C HIS A 202 8.80 -11.57 -6.06
N ASP A 203 8.85 -12.82 -6.53
CA ASP A 203 9.13 -13.14 -7.94
C ASP A 203 8.01 -12.67 -8.87
N PHE A 204 6.80 -12.48 -8.34
CA PHE A 204 5.69 -11.95 -9.13
C PHE A 204 5.84 -10.47 -9.45
N TYR A 205 6.31 -9.66 -8.50
CA TYR A 205 6.38 -8.21 -8.64
C TYR A 205 7.75 -7.68 -9.07
N THR A 206 8.78 -8.52 -9.05
CA THR A 206 10.15 -8.11 -9.36
C THR A 206 10.73 -8.88 -10.54
N VAL A 207 11.71 -8.28 -11.21
CA VAL A 207 12.42 -8.94 -12.31
C VAL A 207 13.32 -10.05 -11.78
N VAL A 208 13.61 -11.04 -12.62
CA VAL A 208 14.53 -12.14 -12.30
C VAL A 208 15.87 -11.60 -11.82
N GLY A 209 16.32 -12.09 -10.67
CA GLY A 209 17.59 -11.69 -10.06
C GLY A 209 17.51 -10.49 -9.12
N ALA A 210 16.31 -9.96 -8.86
CA ALA A 210 16.13 -8.99 -7.77
C ALA A 210 16.45 -9.62 -6.40
N PRO A 211 17.02 -8.87 -5.44
CA PRO A 211 17.29 -9.37 -4.10
C PRO A 211 16.00 -9.80 -3.40
N ALA A 212 15.99 -10.97 -2.77
CA ALA A 212 14.85 -11.41 -1.98
C ALA A 212 14.49 -10.40 -0.88
N PHE A 213 13.20 -10.26 -0.60
CA PHE A 213 12.71 -9.49 0.54
C PHE A 213 12.63 -10.42 1.75
N GLU A 214 13.57 -10.26 2.66
CA GLU A 214 13.45 -10.83 3.98
C GLU A 214 12.78 -9.79 4.87
N ASN A 215 11.53 -10.05 5.24
CA ASN A 215 10.85 -9.20 6.22
C ASN A 215 11.53 -9.42 7.57
N SER A 216 12.40 -8.50 7.95
CA SER A 216 13.12 -8.54 9.22
C SER A 216 12.21 -8.25 10.43
N HIS A 217 10.95 -7.85 10.20
CA HIS A 217 10.01 -7.56 11.27
C HIS A 217 9.16 -8.79 11.63
N SER A 218 9.63 -9.59 12.58
CA SER A 218 8.83 -10.64 13.20
C SER A 218 7.49 -10.14 13.78
N LEU A 219 7.37 -8.83 13.99
CA LEU A 219 6.13 -8.18 14.40
C LEU A 219 5.03 -8.28 13.34
N TYR A 220 5.35 -8.06 12.07
CA TYR A 220 4.39 -8.12 10.96
C TYR A 220 3.69 -9.47 10.86
N GLU A 221 4.45 -10.56 10.94
CA GLU A 221 3.95 -11.93 10.78
C GLU A 221 2.88 -12.29 11.82
N GLN A 222 2.94 -11.67 13.01
CA GLN A 222 1.99 -11.93 14.08
C GLN A 222 0.57 -11.43 13.78
N PHE A 223 0.44 -10.55 12.78
CA PHE A 223 -0.85 -9.95 12.39
C PHE A 223 -1.31 -10.37 10.98
N VAL A 224 -0.60 -11.27 10.34
CA VAL A 224 -1.05 -11.87 9.08
C VAL A 224 -2.20 -12.84 9.39
N PRO A 225 -3.35 -12.74 8.70
CA PRO A 225 -4.47 -13.64 8.92
C PRO A 225 -4.08 -15.11 8.63
N PRO A 226 -4.47 -16.06 9.46
CA PRO A 226 -4.22 -17.48 9.20
C PRO A 226 -5.04 -18.02 8.02
N ASP A 227 -6.19 -17.39 7.71
CA ASP A 227 -7.03 -17.70 6.55
C ASP A 227 -6.94 -16.56 5.54
N MET A 228 -6.39 -16.88 4.37
CA MET A 228 -6.16 -15.92 3.29
C MET A 228 -7.35 -15.83 2.31
N ALA A 229 -8.41 -16.62 2.48
CA ALA A 229 -9.50 -16.70 1.50
C ALA A 229 -10.17 -15.35 1.21
N ALA A 230 -10.36 -14.50 2.23
CA ALA A 230 -10.92 -13.17 2.05
C ALA A 230 -9.95 -12.22 1.33
N LEU A 231 -8.64 -12.36 1.59
CA LEU A 231 -7.59 -11.59 0.91
C LEU A 231 -7.47 -11.98 -0.56
N GLU A 232 -7.63 -13.28 -0.89
CA GLU A 232 -7.64 -13.76 -2.27
C GLU A 232 -8.76 -13.12 -3.09
N LEU A 233 -9.95 -12.93 -2.49
CA LEU A 233 -11.07 -12.29 -3.18
C LEU A 233 -10.79 -10.83 -3.54
N VAL A 234 -10.21 -10.05 -2.64
CA VAL A 234 -9.87 -8.65 -2.92
C VAL A 234 -8.68 -8.54 -3.87
N LEU A 235 -7.72 -9.47 -3.80
CA LEU A 235 -6.61 -9.51 -4.75
C LEU A 235 -7.13 -9.74 -6.17
N PHE A 236 -8.09 -10.65 -6.36
CA PHE A 236 -8.69 -10.88 -7.67
C PHE A 236 -9.43 -9.65 -8.18
N ASP A 237 -10.23 -8.99 -7.35
CA ASP A 237 -10.90 -7.74 -7.71
C ASP A 237 -9.86 -6.66 -8.09
N HIS A 238 -8.77 -6.54 -7.30
CA HIS A 238 -7.69 -5.59 -7.54
C HIS A 238 -7.05 -5.76 -8.92
N ILE A 239 -6.67 -6.99 -9.30
CA ILE A 239 -5.93 -7.24 -10.56
C ILE A 239 -6.79 -7.08 -11.83
N MET A 240 -8.11 -7.02 -11.68
CA MET A 240 -9.06 -6.91 -12.81
C MET A 240 -9.50 -5.48 -13.11
N ASN A 241 -8.88 -4.48 -12.48
CA ASN A 241 -9.20 -3.07 -12.71
C ASN A 241 -8.22 -2.41 -13.71
N ASP A 242 -8.73 -1.43 -14.44
CA ASP A 242 -7.97 -0.52 -15.28
C ASP A 242 -8.18 0.92 -14.77
N TRP A 243 -7.11 1.53 -14.26
CA TRP A 243 -7.13 2.85 -13.63
C TRP A 243 -6.54 3.96 -14.51
N ARG A 244 -6.24 3.70 -15.78
CA ARG A 244 -5.57 4.67 -16.66
C ARG A 244 -6.34 5.99 -16.80
N ASP A 245 -7.66 5.94 -16.82
CA ASP A 245 -8.53 7.12 -16.90
C ASP A 245 -8.44 8.01 -15.65
N ILE A 246 -8.15 7.45 -14.47
CA ILE A 246 -7.97 8.21 -13.25
C ILE A 246 -6.75 9.16 -13.37
N PHE A 247 -5.66 8.69 -13.94
CA PHE A 247 -4.48 9.52 -14.18
C PHE A 247 -4.73 10.59 -15.24
N LEU A 248 -5.45 10.24 -16.30
CA LEU A 248 -5.74 11.15 -17.40
C LEU A 248 -6.73 12.27 -17.01
N TYR A 249 -7.71 11.98 -16.15
CA TYR A 249 -8.86 12.86 -16.00
C TYR A 249 -9.18 13.29 -14.56
N LYS A 250 -8.77 12.54 -13.53
CA LYS A 250 -9.26 12.73 -12.17
C LYS A 250 -8.22 13.32 -11.21
N ILE A 251 -6.96 12.91 -11.28
CA ILE A 251 -5.91 13.40 -10.38
C ILE A 251 -5.57 14.85 -10.71
N LYS A 252 -5.67 15.72 -9.68
CA LYS A 252 -5.33 17.15 -9.78
C LYS A 252 -4.32 17.58 -8.71
N ARG A 253 -3.82 16.64 -7.93
CA ARG A 253 -2.89 16.89 -6.82
C ARG A 253 -1.45 16.61 -7.22
N PRO A 254 -0.48 17.35 -6.68
CA PRO A 254 0.94 16.99 -6.86
C PRO A 254 1.17 15.56 -6.45
N THR A 255 1.84 14.79 -7.31
CA THR A 255 1.96 13.34 -7.15
C THR A 255 3.41 12.90 -7.27
N LEU A 256 3.90 12.19 -6.25
CA LEU A 256 5.16 11.45 -6.29
C LEU A 256 4.89 10.00 -6.68
N VAL A 257 5.56 9.52 -7.72
CA VAL A 257 5.45 8.12 -8.15
C VAL A 257 6.79 7.44 -7.90
N VAL A 258 6.79 6.43 -7.04
CA VAL A 258 7.99 5.77 -6.54
C VAL A 258 8.05 4.35 -7.06
N SER A 259 9.15 3.94 -7.64
CA SER A 259 9.38 2.58 -8.13
C SER A 259 10.87 2.23 -8.08
N GLY A 260 11.22 1.03 -8.47
CA GLY A 260 12.59 0.58 -8.54
C GLY A 260 12.95 -0.09 -9.87
N GLU A 261 14.22 -0.08 -10.21
CA GLU A 261 14.72 -0.70 -11.46
C GLU A 261 14.58 -2.23 -11.48
N HIS A 262 14.29 -2.86 -10.34
CA HIS A 262 13.94 -4.29 -10.25
C HIS A 262 12.43 -4.54 -10.32
N SER A 263 11.60 -3.50 -10.35
CA SER A 263 10.15 -3.67 -10.50
C SER A 263 9.79 -4.01 -11.95
N ASN A 264 8.83 -4.91 -12.12
CA ASN A 264 8.19 -5.17 -13.40
C ASN A 264 7.39 -3.97 -13.93
N TRP A 265 7.09 -2.99 -13.06
CA TRP A 265 6.21 -1.85 -13.36
C TRP A 265 6.93 -0.52 -13.56
N VAL A 266 8.24 -0.48 -13.56
CA VAL A 266 9.01 0.77 -13.62
C VAL A 266 8.60 1.68 -14.78
N GLU A 267 8.28 1.14 -15.94
CA GLU A 267 7.87 1.93 -17.10
C GLU A 267 6.44 2.49 -16.95
N SER A 268 5.53 1.72 -16.38
CA SER A 268 4.19 2.23 -16.09
C SER A 268 4.21 3.32 -15.01
N GLN A 269 5.13 3.25 -14.05
CA GLN A 269 5.31 4.30 -13.05
C GLN A 269 5.85 5.59 -13.65
N ARG A 270 6.75 5.51 -14.63
CA ARG A 270 7.21 6.67 -15.40
C ARG A 270 6.05 7.31 -16.16
N TRP A 271 5.25 6.48 -16.83
CA TRP A 271 4.06 6.95 -17.54
C TRP A 271 3.05 7.66 -16.60
N ILE A 272 2.79 7.12 -15.40
CA ILE A 272 1.93 7.80 -14.42
C ILE A 272 2.49 9.19 -14.09
N ALA A 273 3.79 9.27 -13.76
CA ALA A 273 4.41 10.53 -13.37
C ALA A 273 4.40 11.58 -14.50
N GLU A 274 4.51 11.14 -15.77
CA GLU A 274 4.42 12.01 -16.94
C GLU A 274 2.97 12.46 -17.25
N THR A 275 1.99 11.66 -16.84
CA THR A 275 0.57 11.87 -17.17
C THR A 275 -0.13 12.80 -16.19
N VAL A 276 0.15 12.67 -14.90
CA VAL A 276 -0.53 13.46 -13.86
C VAL A 276 0.06 14.88 -13.76
N PRO A 277 -0.76 15.89 -13.43
CA PRO A 277 -0.26 17.24 -13.17
C PRO A 277 0.76 17.25 -12.01
N ASP A 278 1.88 17.97 -12.18
CA ASP A 278 2.94 18.07 -11.18
C ASP A 278 3.46 16.68 -10.71
N GLY A 279 3.47 15.71 -11.63
CA GLY A 279 3.97 14.37 -11.37
C GLY A 279 5.49 14.33 -11.30
N LYS A 280 6.02 13.61 -10.31
CA LYS A 280 7.46 13.39 -10.12
C LYS A 280 7.75 11.91 -9.99
N ALA A 281 8.65 11.39 -10.82
CA ALA A 281 9.13 10.01 -10.70
C ALA A 281 10.34 9.96 -9.76
N LEU A 282 10.34 9.01 -8.83
CA LEU A 282 11.46 8.65 -7.98
C LEU A 282 11.77 7.17 -8.20
N ILE A 283 12.85 6.88 -8.90
CA ILE A 283 13.25 5.51 -9.22
C ILE A 283 14.49 5.13 -8.41
N PHE A 284 14.35 4.10 -7.60
CA PHE A 284 15.46 3.52 -6.85
C PHE A 284 16.28 2.62 -7.77
N ALA A 285 17.59 2.79 -7.76
CA ALA A 285 18.48 1.97 -8.57
C ALA A 285 18.55 0.51 -8.05
N LYS A 286 19.02 -0.40 -8.90
CA LYS A 286 19.19 -1.81 -8.55
C LYS A 286 20.03 -2.02 -7.29
N ASN A 287 21.11 -1.26 -7.15
CA ASN A 287 22.00 -1.32 -5.97
C ASN A 287 21.45 -0.58 -4.74
N GLU A 288 20.26 -0.05 -4.80
CA GLU A 288 19.54 0.64 -3.73
C GLU A 288 18.26 -0.13 -3.34
N ASN A 289 18.26 -1.45 -3.49
CA ASN A 289 17.10 -2.31 -3.24
C ASN A 289 15.82 -1.83 -3.95
N GLY A 290 15.98 -1.32 -5.19
CA GLY A 290 14.90 -0.74 -5.97
C GLY A 290 13.96 -1.79 -6.57
N ASP A 291 13.15 -2.42 -5.75
CA ASP A 291 12.10 -3.38 -6.13
C ASP A 291 10.73 -2.98 -5.54
N HIS A 292 9.76 -3.89 -5.60
CA HIS A 292 8.41 -3.67 -5.09
C HIS A 292 8.34 -3.28 -3.60
N PHE A 293 9.34 -3.68 -2.80
CA PHE A 293 9.40 -3.48 -1.35
C PHE A 293 10.38 -2.37 -0.93
N LEU A 294 10.82 -1.54 -1.86
CA LEU A 294 11.88 -0.54 -1.68
C LEU A 294 11.71 0.36 -0.44
N HIS A 295 10.48 0.78 -0.13
CA HIS A 295 10.17 1.68 0.97
C HIS A 295 10.35 1.01 2.34
N LEU A 296 10.19 -0.31 2.40
CA LEU A 296 10.42 -1.12 3.60
C LEU A 296 11.89 -1.51 3.76
N LYS A 297 12.57 -1.77 2.64
CA LYS A 297 14.01 -2.11 2.60
C LYS A 297 14.91 -0.90 2.83
N GLU A 298 14.53 0.25 2.30
CA GLU A 298 15.29 1.52 2.35
C GLU A 298 14.49 2.64 3.04
N PRO A 299 13.98 2.43 4.28
CA PRO A 299 13.06 3.36 4.92
C PRO A 299 13.66 4.74 5.17
N LEU A 300 14.98 4.83 5.42
CA LEU A 300 15.66 6.11 5.62
C LEU A 300 15.68 6.94 4.34
N LYS A 301 16.08 6.34 3.21
CA LYS A 301 16.11 7.02 1.91
C LYS A 301 14.71 7.37 1.46
N PHE A 302 13.78 6.41 1.50
CA PHE A 302 12.40 6.64 1.12
C PHE A 302 11.77 7.79 1.92
N SER A 303 11.88 7.78 3.24
CA SER A 303 11.34 8.84 4.10
C SER A 303 11.95 10.21 3.81
N SER A 304 13.26 10.28 3.56
CA SER A 304 13.94 11.52 3.19
C SER A 304 13.39 12.11 1.90
N GLN A 305 13.22 11.29 0.86
CA GLN A 305 12.70 11.72 -0.44
C GLN A 305 11.20 12.07 -0.37
N LEU A 306 10.42 11.29 0.37
CA LEU A 306 9.01 11.59 0.60
C LEU A 306 8.85 12.94 1.32
N LYS A 307 9.61 13.19 2.39
CA LYS A 307 9.58 14.48 3.10
C LYS A 307 9.95 15.65 2.19
N ALA A 308 11.01 15.52 1.40
CA ALA A 308 11.42 16.55 0.46
C ALA A 308 10.30 16.90 -0.54
N PHE A 309 9.55 15.90 -1.01
CA PHE A 309 8.39 16.11 -1.89
C PHE A 309 7.21 16.76 -1.15
N LEU A 310 6.88 16.27 0.04
CA LEU A 310 5.72 16.76 0.79
C LEU A 310 5.89 18.21 1.27
N GLN A 311 7.13 18.64 1.54
CA GLN A 311 7.47 19.98 2.01
C GLN A 311 7.70 21.01 0.88
N ALA A 312 7.90 20.55 -0.35
CA ALA A 312 8.04 21.44 -1.52
C ALA A 312 6.72 22.09 -1.93
#